data_def043d0ce04eb9b206fb23b83903359
#
_entry.id   def043d0ce04eb9b206fb23b83903359
#
_cell.length_a   1.000
_cell.length_b   1.000
_cell.length_c   1.000
_cell.angle_alpha   90.00
_cell.angle_beta   90.00
_cell.angle_gamma   90.00
#
_symmetry.space_group_name_H-M   'P 1'
#
loop_
_entity.id
_entity.type
_entity.pdbx_description
1 polymer ?
#
loop_
_entity_poly.entity_id
_entity_poly.type
_entity_poly.pdbx_seq_one_letter_code
_entity_poly.pdbx_strand_id
1 'polypeptide(L)'
;MKNRFLRILLLLAALGAAHAAPAAAVSASTRLAVGRTLTRIVAREVSGGYVRVQSMQASRGRVRVYASIGLSYYPFREENVRAMRDSVRAALPAEYRKARIEIYTDRREVGELIPMACRNAAVLHKQIAKRQVVPFVNRSERPLVTRLSAAATPERGLSGRHIALWQSHGRYFDQKENR
;
A
#
# COMPACT_ATOMS: atom_id res chain seq x y z
N MET A 1 41.43 31.72 -24.16
CA MET A 1 40.93 30.46 -23.58
C MET A 1 40.23 30.67 -22.23
N LYS A 2 40.59 31.61 -21.37
CA LYS A 2 39.99 31.82 -20.03
C LYS A 2 38.47 32.16 -20.04
N ASN A 3 37.96 32.88 -21.04
CA ASN A 3 36.56 33.32 -21.07
C ASN A 3 35.57 32.20 -21.48
N ARG A 4 36.00 31.12 -22.09
CA ARG A 4 35.13 29.97 -22.42
C ARG A 4 34.85 29.10 -21.22
N PHE A 5 35.86 28.90 -20.35
CA PHE A 5 35.70 28.13 -19.10
C PHE A 5 34.76 28.84 -18.10
N LEU A 6 34.85 30.15 -17.99
CA LEU A 6 33.99 30.93 -17.10
C LEU A 6 32.53 30.89 -17.55
N ARG A 7 32.25 30.91 -18.86
CA ARG A 7 30.88 30.77 -19.40
C ARG A 7 30.29 29.38 -19.22
N ILE A 8 31.08 28.33 -19.31
CA ILE A 8 30.67 26.95 -19.05
C ILE A 8 30.38 26.74 -17.55
N LEU A 9 31.16 27.32 -16.66
CA LEU A 9 30.94 27.26 -15.21
C LEU A 9 29.66 27.99 -14.79
N LEU A 10 29.35 29.14 -15.40
CA LEU A 10 28.13 29.90 -15.17
C LEU A 10 26.88 29.17 -15.72
N LEU A 11 27.00 28.46 -16.85
CA LEU A 11 25.92 27.65 -17.41
C LEU A 11 25.64 26.39 -16.53
N LEU A 12 26.67 25.75 -15.98
CA LEU A 12 26.52 24.63 -15.06
C LEU A 12 25.92 25.05 -13.70
N ALA A 13 26.25 26.24 -13.20
CA ALA A 13 25.63 26.79 -12.00
C ALA A 13 24.15 27.15 -12.19
N ALA A 14 23.73 27.54 -13.41
CA ALA A 14 22.32 27.81 -13.72
C ALA A 14 21.46 26.53 -13.87
N LEU A 15 22.04 25.37 -14.23
CA LEU A 15 21.33 24.09 -14.31
C LEU A 15 21.15 23.41 -12.95
N GLY A 16 21.88 23.81 -11.92
CA GLY A 16 21.86 23.18 -10.60
C GLY A 16 20.75 23.64 -9.65
N ALA A 17 19.99 24.67 -9.99
CA ALA A 17 18.96 25.26 -9.13
C ALA A 17 17.54 24.97 -9.59
N ALA A 18 17.24 23.72 -9.93
CA ALA A 18 15.86 23.26 -9.88
C ALA A 18 15.46 23.13 -8.41
N HIS A 19 15.28 24.27 -7.73
CA HIS A 19 14.70 24.31 -6.40
C HIS A 19 13.34 23.66 -6.50
N ALA A 20 13.20 22.47 -5.90
CA ALA A 20 11.88 21.90 -5.67
C ALA A 20 11.08 22.95 -4.90
N ALA A 21 10.09 23.57 -5.55
CA ALA A 21 9.24 24.54 -4.90
C ALA A 21 8.74 23.93 -3.59
N PRO A 22 8.84 24.63 -2.46
CA PRO A 22 8.44 24.10 -1.18
C PRO A 22 6.99 23.61 -1.28
N ALA A 23 6.71 22.44 -0.76
CA ALA A 23 5.35 21.90 -0.75
C ALA A 23 4.47 22.84 0.07
N ALA A 24 3.46 23.44 -0.56
CA ALA A 24 2.55 24.34 0.12
C ALA A 24 1.68 23.55 1.11
N ALA A 25 1.51 24.09 2.31
CA ALA A 25 0.59 23.52 3.28
C ALA A 25 -0.86 23.74 2.80
N VAL A 26 -1.62 22.66 2.71
CA VAL A 26 -3.04 22.74 2.33
C VAL A 26 -3.87 23.30 3.48
N SER A 27 -4.93 24.07 3.17
CA SER A 27 -5.76 24.74 4.18
C SER A 27 -6.34 23.78 5.21
N ALA A 28 -6.59 24.28 6.42
CA ALA A 28 -7.19 23.48 7.50
C ALA A 28 -8.58 22.96 7.13
N SER A 29 -9.39 23.76 6.43
CA SER A 29 -10.72 23.38 5.96
C SER A 29 -10.68 22.21 4.96
N THR A 30 -9.75 22.25 3.99
CA THR A 30 -9.54 21.15 3.05
C THR A 30 -9.08 19.89 3.77
N ARG A 31 -8.16 20.01 4.74
CA ARG A 31 -7.70 18.87 5.54
C ARG A 31 -8.85 18.22 6.32
N LEU A 32 -9.74 19.02 6.91
CA LEU A 32 -10.93 18.51 7.58
C LEU A 32 -11.92 17.82 6.61
N ALA A 33 -12.12 18.38 5.42
CA ALA A 33 -12.98 17.78 4.40
C ALA A 33 -12.46 16.41 3.97
N VAL A 34 -11.15 16.30 3.71
CA VAL A 34 -10.49 15.02 3.37
C VAL A 34 -10.59 14.04 4.55
N GLY A 35 -10.38 14.49 5.79
CA GLY A 35 -10.50 13.66 6.98
C GLY A 35 -11.91 13.07 7.13
N ARG A 36 -12.96 13.88 6.95
CA ARG A 36 -14.36 13.42 6.95
C ARG A 36 -14.63 12.40 5.84
N THR A 37 -14.06 12.61 4.66
CA THR A 37 -14.20 11.69 3.53
C THR A 37 -13.56 10.34 3.85
N LEU A 38 -12.34 10.33 4.35
CA LEU A 38 -11.65 9.10 4.76
C LEU A 38 -12.37 8.38 5.90
N THR A 39 -12.84 9.11 6.92
CA THR A 39 -13.63 8.54 8.02
C THR A 39 -14.89 7.86 7.49
N ARG A 40 -15.62 8.50 6.57
CA ARG A 40 -16.82 7.90 5.98
C ARG A 40 -16.53 6.62 5.21
N ILE A 41 -15.40 6.55 4.50
CA ILE A 41 -14.99 5.35 3.79
C ILE A 41 -14.67 4.23 4.78
N VAL A 42 -13.85 4.53 5.79
CA VAL A 42 -13.41 3.53 6.78
C VAL A 42 -14.58 3.03 7.63
N ALA A 43 -15.49 3.90 8.04
CA ALA A 43 -16.65 3.54 8.87
C ALA A 43 -17.65 2.58 8.20
N ARG A 44 -17.56 2.39 6.88
CA ARG A 44 -18.37 1.39 6.16
C ARG A 44 -17.88 -0.03 6.36
N GLU A 45 -16.58 -0.20 6.57
CA GLU A 45 -15.90 -1.50 6.64
C GLU A 45 -15.42 -1.83 8.06
N VAL A 46 -15.16 -0.80 8.86
CA VAL A 46 -14.59 -0.93 10.21
C VAL A 46 -15.51 -0.23 11.21
N SER A 47 -16.14 -1.00 12.09
CA SER A 47 -17.01 -0.46 13.14
C SER A 47 -16.22 0.52 14.02
N GLY A 48 -16.78 1.74 14.21
CA GLY A 48 -16.12 2.80 14.97
C GLY A 48 -14.89 3.40 14.27
N GLY A 49 -14.68 3.08 12.98
CA GLY A 49 -13.54 3.57 12.21
C GLY A 49 -13.53 5.10 12.12
N TYR A 50 -12.46 5.74 12.59
CA TYR A 50 -12.23 7.17 12.54
C TYR A 50 -10.84 7.49 12.01
N VAL A 51 -10.78 8.43 11.06
CA VAL A 51 -9.52 8.84 10.43
C VAL A 51 -9.32 10.35 10.58
N ARG A 52 -8.22 10.73 11.20
CA ARG A 52 -7.76 12.12 11.25
C ARG A 52 -6.67 12.33 10.21
N VAL A 53 -6.76 13.39 9.43
CA VAL A 53 -5.65 13.84 8.59
C VAL A 53 -4.71 14.67 9.46
N GLN A 54 -3.51 14.18 9.67
CA GLN A 54 -2.46 14.80 10.48
C GLN A 54 -1.84 15.98 9.74
N SER A 55 -1.47 15.76 8.48
CA SER A 55 -0.92 16.80 7.63
C SER A 55 -1.25 16.54 6.15
N MET A 56 -1.18 17.58 5.35
CA MET A 56 -1.29 17.51 3.91
C MET A 56 -0.26 18.43 3.28
N GLN A 57 0.36 17.97 2.21
CA GLN A 57 1.36 18.72 1.45
C GLN A 57 0.97 18.70 -0.02
N ALA A 58 0.98 19.87 -0.66
CA ALA A 58 0.75 19.98 -2.09
C ALA A 58 2.02 20.51 -2.77
N SER A 59 2.42 19.88 -3.84
CA SER A 59 3.47 20.33 -4.75
C SER A 59 3.00 20.17 -6.18
N ARG A 60 3.73 20.67 -7.16
CA ARG A 60 3.35 20.57 -8.58
C ARG A 60 2.97 19.14 -8.96
N GLY A 61 1.68 18.95 -9.27
CA GLY A 61 1.14 17.66 -9.73
C GLY A 61 1.01 16.56 -8.68
N ARG A 62 1.24 16.83 -7.38
CA ARG A 62 1.17 15.82 -6.32
C ARG A 62 0.58 16.38 -5.03
N VAL A 63 -0.35 15.62 -4.43
CA VAL A 63 -0.88 15.88 -3.08
C VAL A 63 -0.60 14.68 -2.21
N ARG A 64 0.06 14.90 -1.08
CA ARG A 64 0.33 13.88 -0.06
C ARG A 64 -0.58 14.12 1.14
N VAL A 65 -1.29 13.08 1.54
CA VAL A 65 -2.19 13.06 2.70
C VAL A 65 -1.62 12.13 3.73
N TYR A 66 -1.31 12.63 4.91
CA TYR A 66 -0.83 11.83 6.04
C TYR A 66 -1.98 11.63 7.01
N ALA A 67 -2.49 10.41 7.07
CA ALA A 67 -3.62 10.01 7.89
C ALA A 67 -3.18 9.32 9.18
N SER A 68 -4.04 9.35 10.19
CA SER A 68 -3.83 8.62 11.44
C SER A 68 -3.83 7.10 11.21
N ILE A 69 -3.28 6.37 12.18
CA ILE A 69 -3.18 4.90 12.14
C ILE A 69 -4.55 4.23 11.98
N GLY A 70 -5.65 4.87 12.37
CA GLY A 70 -7.00 4.33 12.17
C GLY A 70 -7.31 3.95 10.73
N LEU A 71 -6.65 4.57 9.73
CA LEU A 71 -6.77 4.18 8.34
C LEU A 71 -6.10 2.84 8.04
N SER A 72 -5.08 2.42 8.78
CA SER A 72 -4.33 1.18 8.51
C SER A 72 -5.16 -0.08 8.75
N TYR A 73 -6.25 0.02 9.50
CA TYR A 73 -7.17 -1.09 9.74
C TYR A 73 -8.17 -1.33 8.60
N TYR A 74 -8.18 -0.46 7.59
CA TYR A 74 -9.05 -0.62 6.43
C TYR A 74 -8.61 -1.82 5.57
N PRO A 75 -9.54 -2.64 5.04
CA PRO A 75 -9.21 -3.78 4.19
C PRO A 75 -8.80 -3.32 2.79
N PHE A 76 -7.54 -2.97 2.61
CA PHE A 76 -7.02 -2.44 1.35
C PHE A 76 -7.08 -3.48 0.22
N ARG A 77 -7.66 -3.05 -0.92
CA ARG A 77 -7.68 -3.75 -2.21
C ARG A 77 -7.44 -2.72 -3.31
N GLU A 78 -7.06 -3.14 -4.51
CA GLU A 78 -6.75 -2.20 -5.59
C GLU A 78 -7.92 -1.27 -5.93
N GLU A 79 -9.12 -1.83 -6.04
CA GLU A 79 -10.35 -1.07 -6.30
C GLU A 79 -10.69 -0.09 -5.17
N ASN A 80 -10.54 -0.51 -3.91
CA ASN A 80 -10.81 0.33 -2.74
C ASN A 80 -9.83 1.51 -2.67
N VAL A 81 -8.54 1.26 -2.91
CA VAL A 81 -7.50 2.29 -2.91
C VAL A 81 -7.74 3.28 -4.05
N ARG A 82 -8.17 2.82 -5.22
CA ARG A 82 -8.53 3.69 -6.34
C ARG A 82 -9.73 4.57 -5.96
N ALA A 83 -10.82 3.97 -5.50
CA ALA A 83 -12.01 4.69 -5.08
C ALA A 83 -11.74 5.69 -3.95
N MET A 84 -10.86 5.32 -3.00
CA MET A 84 -10.41 6.20 -1.93
C MET A 84 -9.67 7.42 -2.46
N ARG A 85 -8.73 7.24 -3.39
CA ARG A 85 -8.00 8.36 -4.03
C ARG A 85 -8.93 9.25 -4.82
N ASP A 86 -9.92 8.70 -5.52
CA ASP A 86 -10.92 9.46 -6.28
C ASP A 86 -11.82 10.26 -5.35
N SER A 87 -12.24 9.69 -4.24
CA SER A 87 -13.03 10.38 -3.22
C SER A 87 -12.26 11.53 -2.56
N VAL A 88 -10.97 11.32 -2.27
CA VAL A 88 -10.09 12.39 -1.76
C VAL A 88 -9.93 13.47 -2.82
N ARG A 89 -9.72 13.11 -4.10
CA ARG A 89 -9.61 14.07 -5.21
C ARG A 89 -10.86 14.94 -5.32
N ALA A 90 -12.05 14.36 -5.16
CA ALA A 90 -13.31 15.09 -5.20
C ALA A 90 -13.45 16.09 -4.03
N ALA A 91 -12.86 15.80 -2.88
CA ALA A 91 -12.84 16.66 -1.70
C ALA A 91 -11.78 17.78 -1.75
N LEU A 92 -10.89 17.76 -2.75
CA LEU A 92 -9.86 18.78 -2.93
C LEU A 92 -10.35 19.97 -3.73
N PRO A 93 -9.79 21.19 -3.53
CA PRO A 93 -9.97 22.32 -4.39
C PRO A 93 -9.66 22.02 -5.86
N ALA A 94 -10.28 22.77 -6.78
CA ALA A 94 -10.18 22.51 -8.22
C ALA A 94 -8.74 22.47 -8.74
N GLU A 95 -7.86 23.28 -8.16
CA GLU A 95 -6.44 23.39 -8.51
C GLU A 95 -5.66 22.07 -8.30
N TYR A 96 -6.12 21.19 -7.36
CA TYR A 96 -5.46 19.94 -7.05
C TYR A 96 -6.12 18.71 -7.72
N ARG A 97 -7.23 18.85 -8.44
CA ARG A 97 -7.99 17.72 -9.01
C ARG A 97 -7.18 16.91 -10.04
N LYS A 98 -6.22 17.53 -10.72
CA LYS A 98 -5.33 16.84 -11.66
C LYS A 98 -4.08 16.25 -11.02
N ALA A 99 -3.88 16.51 -9.72
CA ALA A 99 -2.70 16.04 -9.02
C ALA A 99 -2.77 14.51 -8.75
N ARG A 100 -1.61 13.90 -8.68
CA ARG A 100 -1.45 12.54 -8.16
C ARG A 100 -1.70 12.54 -6.66
N ILE A 101 -2.66 11.74 -6.20
CA ILE A 101 -3.00 11.61 -4.78
C ILE A 101 -2.21 10.44 -4.19
N GLU A 102 -1.45 10.73 -3.16
CA GLU A 102 -0.72 9.76 -2.35
C GLU A 102 -1.24 9.85 -0.91
N ILE A 103 -1.70 8.72 -0.37
CA ILE A 103 -2.27 8.65 0.99
C ILE A 103 -1.37 7.76 1.82
N TYR A 104 -0.95 8.28 2.97
CA TYR A 104 -0.04 7.58 3.88
C TYR A 104 -0.75 7.32 5.21
N THR A 105 -0.56 6.14 5.76
CA THR A 105 -0.92 5.76 7.12
C THR A 105 0.16 4.82 7.65
N ASP A 106 0.46 4.89 8.94
CA ASP A 106 1.52 4.10 9.56
C ASP A 106 2.85 4.13 8.76
N ARG A 107 3.23 5.32 8.29
CA ARG A 107 4.44 5.61 7.48
C ARG A 107 4.49 4.96 6.10
N ARG A 108 3.39 4.34 5.64
CA ARG A 108 3.33 3.63 4.36
C ARG A 108 2.26 4.20 3.45
N GLU A 109 2.50 4.13 2.16
CA GLU A 109 1.50 4.49 1.16
C GLU A 109 0.43 3.40 1.11
N VAL A 110 -0.87 3.77 1.06
CA VAL A 110 -1.99 2.82 1.13
C VAL A 110 -1.95 1.73 0.05
N GLY A 111 -1.37 2.00 -1.11
CA GLY A 111 -1.17 0.98 -2.14
C GLY A 111 -0.15 -0.10 -1.74
N GLU A 112 0.78 0.21 -0.84
CA GLU A 112 1.73 -0.77 -0.31
C GLU A 112 1.08 -1.71 0.72
N LEU A 113 -0.03 -1.26 1.33
CA LEU A 113 -0.79 -2.02 2.32
C LEU A 113 -1.76 -3.03 1.69
N ILE A 114 -1.90 -3.05 0.37
CA ILE A 114 -2.70 -4.06 -0.33
C ILE A 114 -2.02 -5.42 -0.14
N PRO A 115 -2.70 -6.42 0.46
CA PRO A 115 -2.16 -7.76 0.59
C PRO A 115 -1.78 -8.34 -0.77
N MET A 116 -0.69 -9.11 -0.83
CA MET A 116 -0.19 -9.68 -2.09
C MET A 116 -1.24 -10.51 -2.83
N ALA A 117 -2.04 -11.28 -2.09
CA ALA A 117 -3.14 -12.07 -2.65
C ALA A 117 -4.24 -11.22 -3.32
N CYS A 118 -4.31 -9.92 -3.00
CA CYS A 118 -5.28 -8.97 -3.53
C CYS A 118 -4.69 -8.03 -4.59
N ARG A 119 -3.44 -8.23 -4.99
CA ARG A 119 -2.77 -7.41 -6.01
C ARG A 119 -3.03 -7.97 -7.39
N ASN A 120 -3.08 -7.08 -8.37
CA ASN A 120 -3.15 -7.46 -9.77
C ASN A 120 -1.95 -8.35 -10.15
N ALA A 121 -2.20 -9.43 -10.90
CA ALA A 121 -1.18 -10.39 -11.31
C ALA A 121 0.02 -9.73 -12.03
N ALA A 122 -0.22 -8.72 -12.87
CA ALA A 122 0.85 -8.00 -13.56
C ALA A 122 1.76 -7.22 -12.58
N VAL A 123 1.19 -6.65 -11.51
CA VAL A 123 1.96 -5.96 -10.47
C VAL A 123 2.75 -6.97 -9.66
N LEU A 124 2.14 -8.09 -9.31
CA LEU A 124 2.77 -9.19 -8.58
C LEU A 124 3.96 -9.75 -9.39
N HIS A 125 3.78 -10.03 -10.68
CA HIS A 125 4.88 -10.48 -11.54
C HIS A 125 6.06 -9.50 -11.59
N LYS A 126 5.78 -8.19 -11.67
CA LYS A 126 6.84 -7.17 -11.62
C LYS A 126 7.59 -7.15 -10.28
N GLN A 127 6.89 -7.35 -9.17
CA GLN A 127 7.48 -7.41 -7.85
C GLN A 127 8.34 -8.66 -7.67
N ILE A 128 7.87 -9.81 -8.14
CA ILE A 128 8.64 -11.06 -8.16
C ILE A 128 9.90 -10.89 -9.00
N ALA A 129 9.79 -10.35 -10.21
CA ALA A 129 10.92 -10.10 -11.10
C ALA A 129 11.95 -9.16 -10.46
N LYS A 130 11.52 -8.19 -9.64
CA LYS A 130 12.42 -7.32 -8.86
C LYS A 130 12.93 -7.94 -7.56
N ARG A 131 12.66 -9.22 -7.31
CA ARG A 131 12.98 -9.92 -6.06
C ARG A 131 12.40 -9.28 -4.80
N GLN A 132 11.36 -8.48 -4.93
CA GLN A 132 10.63 -7.89 -3.79
C GLN A 132 9.69 -8.90 -3.11
N VAL A 133 9.40 -10.00 -3.81
CA VAL A 133 8.61 -11.12 -3.31
C VAL A 133 9.33 -12.38 -3.72
N VAL A 134 9.64 -13.24 -2.76
CA VAL A 134 10.20 -14.56 -3.04
C VAL A 134 9.01 -15.52 -3.21
N PRO A 135 8.77 -16.06 -4.42
CA PRO A 135 7.74 -17.07 -4.59
C PRO A 135 8.12 -18.32 -3.80
N PHE A 136 7.13 -18.95 -3.21
CA PHE A 136 7.35 -20.26 -2.62
C PHE A 136 7.69 -21.25 -3.75
N VAL A 137 8.92 -21.75 -3.75
CA VAL A 137 9.34 -22.79 -4.66
C VAL A 137 9.45 -24.07 -3.86
N ASN A 138 8.64 -25.05 -4.19
CA ASN A 138 8.82 -26.40 -3.65
C ASN A 138 10.11 -26.99 -4.25
N ARG A 139 11.16 -27.01 -3.46
CA ARG A 139 12.46 -27.59 -3.86
C ARG A 139 12.55 -29.11 -3.58
N SER A 140 11.51 -29.67 -3.01
CA SER A 140 11.42 -31.10 -2.75
C SER A 140 10.91 -31.84 -3.98
N GLU A 141 11.58 -32.88 -4.41
CA GLU A 141 11.08 -33.79 -5.45
C GLU A 141 9.85 -34.57 -4.96
N ARG A 142 9.61 -34.59 -3.65
CA ARG A 142 8.45 -35.22 -3.05
C ARG A 142 7.30 -34.23 -2.96
N PRO A 143 6.07 -34.64 -3.30
CA PRO A 143 4.90 -33.79 -3.10
C PRO A 143 4.76 -33.44 -1.62
N LEU A 144 4.41 -32.17 -1.30
CA LEU A 144 4.18 -31.73 0.08
C LEU A 144 3.00 -32.45 0.74
N VAL A 145 2.08 -32.94 -0.06
CA VAL A 145 0.93 -33.72 0.39
C VAL A 145 1.00 -35.08 -0.30
N THR A 146 1.18 -36.14 0.47
CA THR A 146 1.16 -37.52 0.00
C THR A 146 -0.08 -38.25 0.55
N ARG A 147 -0.70 -39.02 -0.28
CA ARG A 147 -1.77 -39.92 0.15
C ARG A 147 -1.16 -41.14 0.84
N LEU A 148 -0.96 -41.05 2.14
CA LEU A 148 -0.39 -42.15 2.94
C LEU A 148 -1.27 -43.38 2.96
N SER A 149 -2.58 -43.27 2.67
CA SER A 149 -3.57 -44.34 2.71
C SER A 149 -4.10 -44.74 1.34
N ALA A 150 -3.31 -44.53 0.26
CA ALA A 150 -3.78 -44.85 -1.09
C ALA A 150 -4.23 -46.31 -1.28
N ALA A 151 -3.71 -47.23 -0.45
CA ALA A 151 -4.03 -48.67 -0.49
C ALA A 151 -5.08 -49.12 0.54
N ALA A 152 -5.56 -48.23 1.41
CA ALA A 152 -6.52 -48.60 2.46
C ALA A 152 -7.77 -47.72 2.41
N THR A 153 -8.90 -48.29 2.16
CA THR A 153 -10.20 -47.65 2.37
C THR A 153 -10.53 -47.71 3.85
N PRO A 154 -10.74 -46.60 4.55
CA PRO A 154 -11.04 -46.64 5.98
C PRO A 154 -12.45 -47.20 6.19
N GLU A 155 -12.56 -48.43 6.65
CA GLU A 155 -13.86 -49.08 6.92
C GLU A 155 -14.53 -48.59 8.20
N ARG A 156 -13.75 -47.99 9.12
CA ARG A 156 -14.22 -47.54 10.44
C ARG A 156 -14.23 -46.01 10.61
N GLY A 157 -14.19 -45.26 9.55
CA GLY A 157 -14.13 -43.81 9.63
C GLY A 157 -12.96 -43.32 10.52
N LEU A 158 -13.24 -42.54 11.56
CA LEU A 158 -12.24 -41.99 12.50
C LEU A 158 -12.05 -42.90 13.74
N SER A 159 -12.73 -44.02 13.85
CA SER A 159 -12.62 -44.94 15.00
C SER A 159 -11.20 -45.49 15.12
N GLY A 160 -10.59 -45.34 16.30
CA GLY A 160 -9.22 -45.79 16.58
C GLY A 160 -8.12 -44.90 15.95
N ARG A 161 -8.46 -43.71 15.43
CA ARG A 161 -7.47 -42.75 14.88
C ARG A 161 -7.22 -41.62 15.87
N HIS A 162 -5.97 -41.27 16.03
CA HIS A 162 -5.58 -40.09 16.77
C HIS A 162 -5.55 -38.90 15.79
N ILE A 163 -6.37 -37.87 16.07
CA ILE A 163 -6.41 -36.65 15.30
C ILE A 163 -5.78 -35.57 16.15
N ALA A 164 -4.64 -35.04 15.72
CA ALA A 164 -4.06 -33.86 16.29
C ALA A 164 -4.60 -32.63 15.51
N LEU A 165 -5.45 -31.87 16.18
CA LEU A 165 -5.88 -30.56 15.65
C LEU A 165 -4.94 -29.50 16.21
N TRP A 166 -4.17 -28.91 15.35
CA TRP A 166 -3.34 -27.77 15.69
C TRP A 166 -4.05 -26.50 15.24
N GLN A 167 -4.46 -25.68 16.20
CA GLN A 167 -4.98 -24.37 15.91
C GLN A 167 -3.80 -23.46 15.55
N SER A 168 -3.47 -23.42 14.28
CA SER A 168 -2.47 -22.51 13.73
C SER A 168 -3.13 -21.20 13.38
N HIS A 169 -2.51 -20.09 13.75
CA HIS A 169 -2.86 -18.80 13.16
C HIS A 169 -2.61 -18.88 11.67
N GLY A 170 -3.60 -18.49 10.88
CA GLY A 170 -3.40 -18.30 9.46
C GLY A 170 -2.30 -17.25 9.22
N ARG A 171 -1.70 -17.25 8.05
CA ARG A 171 -0.78 -16.20 7.67
C ARG A 171 -1.52 -14.87 7.63
N TYR A 172 -1.13 -13.92 8.45
CA TYR A 172 -1.59 -12.56 8.37
C TYR A 172 -0.48 -11.67 7.81
N PHE A 173 -0.87 -10.62 7.13
CA PHE A 173 0.08 -9.65 6.62
C PHE A 173 0.50 -8.71 7.74
N ASP A 174 1.74 -8.80 8.18
CA ASP A 174 2.30 -7.83 9.11
C ASP A 174 2.71 -6.56 8.35
N GLN A 175 2.00 -5.48 8.64
CA GLN A 175 2.23 -4.20 7.98
C GLN A 175 3.59 -3.60 8.32
N LYS A 176 4.14 -3.87 9.51
CA LYS A 176 5.44 -3.36 9.94
C LYS A 176 6.58 -4.09 9.25
N GLU A 177 6.44 -5.40 9.17
CA GLU A 177 7.45 -6.30 8.63
C GLU A 177 7.32 -6.48 7.11
N ASN A 178 6.20 -6.08 6.52
CA ASN A 178 5.89 -6.27 5.10
C ASN A 178 5.94 -7.74 4.64
N ARG A 179 5.55 -8.69 5.49
CA ARG A 179 5.58 -10.14 5.25
C ARG A 179 4.35 -10.86 5.85
#